data_74574f6f5a621b6960762b1bc32e7d52
#
_entry.id   74574f6f5a621b6960762b1bc32e7d52
#
_cell.length_a   1.000
_cell.length_b   1.000
_cell.length_c   1.000
_cell.angle_alpha   90.00
_cell.angle_beta   90.00
_cell.angle_gamma   90.00
#
_symmetry.space_group_name_H-M   'P 1'
#
loop_
_entity.id
_entity.type
_entity.pdbx_description
1 polymer ?
#
loop_
_entity_poly.entity_id
_entity_poly.type
_entity_poly.pdbx_seq_one_letter_code
_entity_poly.pdbx_strand_id
1 'polypeptide(L)'
;MLELELGNRFYTRAEISEATGIPADANQFSRDVKRRLENEGYAYEWKNRRGVQILSRTITPQMELKKLLVERLGMNPQVNALDFAQFILAIISEPGFSSMPYDTKENVISKICGHDIDDATLRNWAKKLYQTNNAHREKKGALWHTFRDDNGIKRQEPADPDGEDYKAYCAARTQTLDAIGEQKNAYGKMITSLYGELGYYYWCPAIELNGMGEDIDEILRLVKEILPSPK
;
A
#
# COMPACT_ATOMS: atom_id res chain seq x y z
N MET A 1 5.13 19.69 12.52
CA MET A 1 3.74 20.19 12.28
C MET A 1 3.83 21.69 12.08
N LEU A 2 3.12 22.22 11.10
CA LEU A 2 3.01 23.66 10.92
C LEU A 2 2.01 24.21 11.96
N GLU A 3 2.44 25.13 12.81
CA GLU A 3 1.57 25.77 13.80
C GLU A 3 1.41 27.25 13.45
N LEU A 4 0.27 27.60 12.88
CA LEU A 4 -0.09 28.98 12.58
C LEU A 4 -1.24 29.41 13.49
N GLU A 5 -1.18 30.64 13.96
CA GLU A 5 -2.27 31.21 14.76
C GLU A 5 -3.53 31.35 13.91
N LEU A 6 -4.65 30.92 14.46
CA LEU A 6 -5.98 31.00 13.88
C LEU A 6 -6.62 32.36 14.20
N GLY A 7 -7.73 32.66 13.56
CA GLY A 7 -8.50 33.85 13.88
C GLY A 7 -8.15 35.08 13.03
N ASN A 8 -8.01 34.86 11.73
CA ASN A 8 -7.77 35.93 10.73
C ASN A 8 -6.40 36.60 10.82
N ARG A 9 -5.41 35.95 11.45
CA ARG A 9 -4.05 36.47 11.45
C ARG A 9 -3.50 36.55 10.03
N PHE A 10 -2.91 37.68 9.71
CA PHE A 10 -2.20 37.88 8.46
C PHE A 10 -0.69 37.58 8.66
N TYR A 11 -0.15 36.76 7.77
CA TYR A 11 1.27 36.44 7.70
C TYR A 11 1.87 37.11 6.46
N THR A 12 2.90 37.90 6.66
CA THR A 12 3.70 38.43 5.57
C THR A 12 4.42 37.33 4.81
N ARG A 13 4.97 37.64 3.64
CA ARG A 13 5.74 36.67 2.85
C ARG A 13 6.94 36.13 3.63
N ALA A 14 7.61 36.95 4.45
CA ALA A 14 8.74 36.53 5.28
C ALA A 14 8.30 35.59 6.41
N GLU A 15 7.26 35.96 7.17
CA GLU A 15 6.75 35.14 8.29
C GLU A 15 6.22 33.78 7.81
N ILE A 16 5.48 33.71 6.68
CA ILE A 16 5.01 32.44 6.15
C ILE A 16 6.13 31.59 5.54
N SER A 17 7.18 32.22 5.01
CA SER A 17 8.41 31.56 4.57
C SER A 17 9.11 30.86 5.76
N GLU A 18 9.29 31.60 6.86
CA GLU A 18 9.88 31.07 8.09
C GLU A 18 9.05 29.93 8.67
N ALA A 19 7.74 30.12 8.81
CA ALA A 19 6.82 29.13 9.36
C ALA A 19 6.75 27.84 8.51
N THR A 20 6.78 27.96 7.19
CA THR A 20 6.67 26.80 6.29
C THR A 20 8.00 26.18 5.92
N GLY A 21 9.12 26.86 6.16
CA GLY A 21 10.45 26.46 5.70
C GLY A 21 10.65 26.55 4.18
N ILE A 22 9.73 27.23 3.45
CA ILE A 22 9.81 27.42 2.01
C ILE A 22 10.49 28.78 1.74
N PRO A 23 11.64 28.85 1.04
CA PRO A 23 12.35 30.10 0.79
C PRO A 23 11.47 31.14 0.09
N ALA A 24 11.48 32.38 0.61
CA ALA A 24 10.62 33.45 0.10
C ALA A 24 10.92 33.84 -1.36
N ASP A 25 12.12 33.59 -1.85
CA ASP A 25 12.59 33.83 -3.21
C ASP A 25 12.38 32.66 -4.16
N ALA A 26 11.85 31.50 -3.66
CA ALA A 26 11.58 30.35 -4.52
C ALA A 26 10.65 30.71 -5.68
N ASN A 27 10.98 30.27 -6.90
CA ASN A 27 10.22 30.54 -8.13
C ASN A 27 8.72 30.15 -8.03
N GLN A 28 8.41 29.15 -7.22
CA GLN A 28 7.06 28.61 -7.04
C GLN A 28 6.52 28.81 -5.63
N PHE A 29 7.09 29.76 -4.88
CA PHE A 29 6.77 30.04 -3.49
C PHE A 29 5.28 29.99 -3.16
N SER A 30 4.48 30.78 -3.89
CA SER A 30 3.03 30.85 -3.61
C SER A 30 2.32 29.51 -3.82
N ARG A 31 2.73 28.71 -4.81
CA ARG A 31 2.17 27.38 -5.08
C ARG A 31 2.56 26.39 -4.00
N ASP A 32 3.82 26.42 -3.60
CA ASP A 32 4.32 25.48 -2.61
C ASP A 32 3.80 25.78 -1.22
N VAL A 33 3.68 27.06 -0.85
CA VAL A 33 3.03 27.48 0.41
C VAL A 33 1.55 27.09 0.42
N LYS A 34 0.80 27.36 -0.65
CA LYS A 34 -0.62 26.96 -0.76
C LYS A 34 -0.78 25.45 -0.55
N ARG A 35 0.00 24.67 -1.30
CA ARG A 35 -0.01 23.22 -1.16
C ARG A 35 0.33 22.77 0.27
N ARG A 36 1.28 23.42 0.95
CA ARG A 36 1.64 23.14 2.35
C ARG A 36 0.48 23.45 3.29
N LEU A 37 -0.15 24.61 3.16
CA LEU A 37 -1.32 25.00 3.97
C LEU A 37 -2.50 24.05 3.79
N GLU A 38 -2.82 23.70 2.54
CA GLU A 38 -3.87 22.75 2.20
C GLU A 38 -3.62 21.36 2.78
N ASN A 39 -2.40 20.86 2.67
CA ASN A 39 -2.00 19.56 3.24
C ASN A 39 -2.05 19.53 4.77
N GLU A 40 -1.96 20.67 5.43
CA GLU A 40 -2.04 20.82 6.90
C GLU A 40 -3.44 21.24 7.37
N GLY A 41 -4.42 21.34 6.45
CA GLY A 41 -5.82 21.63 6.75
C GLY A 41 -6.15 23.10 7.02
N TYR A 42 -5.28 24.01 6.64
CA TYR A 42 -5.53 25.43 6.81
C TYR A 42 -6.44 25.98 5.71
N ALA A 43 -7.52 26.64 6.10
CA ALA A 43 -8.28 27.54 5.26
C ALA A 43 -7.61 28.93 5.28
N TYR A 44 -7.39 29.52 4.13
CA TYR A 44 -6.63 30.75 4.00
C TYR A 44 -7.17 31.63 2.86
N GLU A 45 -6.85 32.92 2.95
CA GLU A 45 -7.03 33.87 1.86
C GLU A 45 -5.69 34.42 1.43
N TRP A 46 -5.32 34.25 0.16
CA TRP A 46 -4.07 34.77 -0.38
C TRP A 46 -4.22 36.23 -0.78
N LYS A 47 -3.51 37.14 -0.11
CA LYS A 47 -3.55 38.58 -0.37
C LYS A 47 -2.45 39.02 -1.37
N ASN A 48 -2.48 38.44 -2.55
CA ASN A 48 -1.53 38.73 -3.63
C ASN A 48 -0.06 38.54 -3.19
N ARG A 49 0.82 39.55 -3.52
CA ARG A 49 2.25 39.51 -3.15
C ARG A 49 2.53 39.86 -1.69
N ARG A 50 1.52 40.27 -0.92
CA ARG A 50 1.69 40.73 0.46
C ARG A 50 1.83 39.59 1.46
N GLY A 51 1.12 38.53 1.26
CA GLY A 51 1.14 37.38 2.18
C GLY A 51 -0.15 36.59 2.19
N VAL A 52 -0.44 35.92 3.28
CA VAL A 52 -1.56 35.02 3.46
C VAL A 52 -2.28 35.31 4.78
N GLN A 53 -3.60 35.28 4.76
CA GLN A 53 -4.43 35.38 5.96
C GLN A 53 -4.95 33.98 6.30
N ILE A 54 -4.70 33.52 7.51
CA ILE A 54 -5.15 32.20 7.99
C ILE A 54 -6.52 32.39 8.65
N LEU A 55 -7.50 31.66 8.15
CA LEU A 55 -8.90 31.77 8.58
C LEU A 55 -9.23 30.71 9.64
N SER A 56 -8.97 29.44 9.32
CA SER A 56 -9.28 28.33 10.21
C SER A 56 -8.35 27.14 9.91
N ARG A 57 -8.45 26.11 10.74
CA ARG A 57 -7.80 24.82 10.49
C ARG A 57 -8.79 23.69 10.74
N THR A 58 -8.91 22.80 9.78
CA THR A 58 -9.72 21.58 9.89
C THR A 58 -8.81 20.39 9.60
N ILE A 59 -8.62 19.53 10.57
CA ILE A 59 -7.88 18.30 10.41
C ILE A 59 -8.91 17.20 10.18
N THR A 60 -8.80 16.51 9.03
CA THR A 60 -9.65 15.38 8.71
C THR A 60 -8.94 14.06 9.08
N PRO A 61 -9.68 12.97 9.36
CA PRO A 61 -9.08 11.65 9.60
C PRO A 61 -8.12 11.22 8.48
N GLN A 62 -8.44 11.58 7.23
CA GLN A 62 -7.58 11.30 6.08
C GLN A 62 -6.24 12.05 6.14
N MET A 63 -6.24 13.29 6.62
CA MET A 63 -5.01 14.08 6.83
C MET A 63 -4.18 13.52 7.98
N GLU A 64 -4.82 13.13 9.08
CA GLU A 64 -4.16 12.46 10.22
C GLU A 64 -3.52 11.15 9.77
N LEU A 65 -4.25 10.31 9.03
CA LEU A 65 -3.70 9.08 8.48
C LEU A 65 -2.50 9.37 7.57
N LYS A 66 -2.61 10.32 6.63
CA LYS A 66 -1.50 10.70 5.76
C LYS A 66 -0.27 11.13 6.55
N LYS A 67 -0.47 11.92 7.59
CA LYS A 67 0.62 12.37 8.48
C LYS A 67 1.29 11.18 9.16
N LEU A 68 0.52 10.28 9.76
CA LEU A 68 1.03 9.07 10.39
C LEU A 68 1.83 8.22 9.39
N LEU A 69 1.31 8.02 8.17
CA LEU A 69 1.98 7.25 7.12
C LEU A 69 3.35 7.84 6.74
N VAL A 70 3.44 9.16 6.64
CA VAL A 70 4.68 9.85 6.26
C VAL A 70 5.67 9.92 7.42
N GLU A 71 5.22 10.37 8.59
CA GLU A 71 6.12 10.68 9.72
C GLU A 71 6.56 9.43 10.48
N ARG A 72 5.66 8.45 10.67
CA ARG A 72 5.97 7.25 11.45
C ARG A 72 6.33 6.03 10.61
N LEU A 73 5.60 5.79 9.52
CA LEU A 73 5.90 4.67 8.63
C LEU A 73 6.96 5.01 7.56
N GLY A 74 7.36 6.27 7.44
CA GLY A 74 8.34 6.72 6.46
C GLY A 74 7.90 6.50 5.01
N MET A 75 6.59 6.65 4.73
CA MET A 75 6.05 6.57 3.39
C MET A 75 6.34 7.87 2.59
N ASN A 76 6.22 7.78 1.27
CA ASN A 76 6.36 8.93 0.40
C ASN A 76 5.28 9.99 0.76
N PRO A 77 5.63 11.30 0.85
CA PRO A 77 4.64 12.37 1.09
C PRO A 77 3.50 12.45 0.05
N GLN A 78 3.66 11.81 -1.11
CA GLN A 78 2.62 11.72 -2.13
C GLN A 78 1.67 10.54 -1.94
N VAL A 79 1.82 9.74 -0.87
CA VAL A 79 0.93 8.63 -0.58
C VAL A 79 -0.53 9.09 -0.51
N ASN A 80 -1.40 8.38 -1.21
CA ASN A 80 -2.84 8.57 -1.10
C ASN A 80 -3.34 7.82 0.13
N ALA A 81 -3.77 8.56 1.16
CA ALA A 81 -4.23 7.97 2.41
C ALA A 81 -5.55 7.19 2.25
N LEU A 82 -6.41 7.58 1.30
CA LEU A 82 -7.65 6.85 1.03
C LEU A 82 -7.37 5.49 0.41
N ASP A 83 -6.49 5.42 -0.59
CA ASP A 83 -6.09 4.16 -1.22
C ASP A 83 -5.40 3.22 -0.23
N PHE A 84 -4.53 3.78 0.63
CA PHE A 84 -3.93 3.00 1.71
C PHE A 84 -4.98 2.49 2.72
N ALA A 85 -5.98 3.32 3.07
CA ALA A 85 -7.08 2.89 3.93
C ALA A 85 -7.88 1.73 3.30
N GLN A 86 -8.15 1.80 2.00
CA GLN A 86 -8.79 0.70 1.25
C GLN A 86 -7.93 -0.57 1.26
N PHE A 87 -6.62 -0.44 1.11
CA PHE A 87 -5.69 -1.58 1.19
C PHE A 87 -5.73 -2.25 2.57
N ILE A 88 -5.71 -1.47 3.67
CA ILE A 88 -5.84 -2.01 5.03
C ILE A 88 -7.21 -2.67 5.23
N LEU A 89 -8.28 -2.04 4.77
CA LEU A 89 -9.61 -2.60 4.87
C LEU A 89 -9.74 -3.92 4.11
N ALA A 90 -9.16 -4.00 2.90
CA ALA A 90 -9.14 -5.24 2.11
C ALA A 90 -8.37 -6.37 2.81
N ILE A 91 -7.25 -6.08 3.49
CA ILE A 91 -6.53 -7.09 4.30
C ILE A 91 -7.43 -7.67 5.38
N ILE A 92 -8.32 -6.86 5.98
CA ILE A 92 -9.17 -7.27 7.10
C ILE A 92 -10.44 -7.98 6.63
N SER A 93 -11.08 -7.48 5.59
CA SER A 93 -12.45 -7.83 5.23
C SER A 93 -12.62 -8.61 3.94
N GLU A 94 -11.68 -8.49 3.00
CA GLU A 94 -11.80 -9.21 1.73
C GLU A 94 -11.27 -10.65 1.85
N PRO A 95 -12.13 -11.67 1.59
CA PRO A 95 -11.72 -13.07 1.73
C PRO A 95 -10.48 -13.42 0.92
N GLY A 96 -9.47 -13.95 1.59
CA GLY A 96 -8.22 -14.39 1.00
C GLY A 96 -7.29 -13.28 0.49
N PHE A 97 -7.70 -12.01 0.51
CA PHE A 97 -6.89 -10.90 0.00
C PHE A 97 -5.49 -10.84 0.62
N SER A 98 -5.38 -11.03 1.94
CA SER A 98 -4.09 -10.99 2.65
C SER A 98 -3.05 -11.95 2.06
N SER A 99 -3.48 -13.11 1.54
CA SER A 99 -2.63 -14.17 0.96
C SER A 99 -2.72 -14.31 -0.56
N MET A 100 -3.28 -13.32 -1.27
CA MET A 100 -3.24 -13.28 -2.73
C MET A 100 -1.85 -12.89 -3.25
N PRO A 101 -1.47 -13.32 -4.47
CA PRO A 101 -0.34 -12.73 -5.21
C PRO A 101 -0.53 -11.23 -5.43
N TYR A 102 0.57 -10.48 -5.54
CA TYR A 102 0.48 -9.02 -5.67
C TYR A 102 -0.17 -8.55 -6.96
N ASP A 103 0.04 -9.24 -8.07
CA ASP A 103 -0.66 -8.98 -9.35
C ASP A 103 -2.18 -9.24 -9.25
N THR A 104 -2.61 -10.20 -8.43
CA THR A 104 -4.04 -10.41 -8.13
C THR A 104 -4.57 -9.33 -7.17
N LYS A 105 -3.79 -8.97 -6.12
CA LYS A 105 -4.12 -7.86 -5.21
C LYS A 105 -4.30 -6.53 -5.94
N GLU A 106 -3.41 -6.24 -6.91
CA GLU A 106 -3.49 -5.06 -7.77
C GLU A 106 -4.86 -4.95 -8.44
N ASN A 107 -5.32 -6.03 -9.07
CA ASN A 107 -6.62 -6.06 -9.74
C ASN A 107 -7.79 -5.82 -8.76
N VAL A 108 -7.71 -6.38 -7.55
CA VAL A 108 -8.76 -6.20 -6.52
C VAL A 108 -8.77 -4.76 -6.01
N ILE A 109 -7.61 -4.23 -5.62
CA ILE A 109 -7.50 -2.88 -5.07
C ILE A 109 -7.82 -1.80 -6.11
N SER A 110 -7.32 -1.92 -7.34
CA SER A 110 -7.64 -0.98 -8.41
C SER A 110 -9.15 -0.92 -8.66
N LYS A 111 -9.85 -2.05 -8.56
CA LYS A 111 -11.30 -2.11 -8.67
C LYS A 111 -12.02 -1.42 -7.50
N ILE A 112 -11.53 -1.62 -6.28
CA ILE A 112 -12.08 -0.98 -5.07
C ILE A 112 -11.84 0.54 -5.11
N CYS A 113 -10.66 0.99 -5.49
CA CYS A 113 -10.28 2.41 -5.54
C CYS A 113 -10.83 3.13 -6.79
N GLY A 114 -11.24 2.40 -7.83
CA GLY A 114 -11.75 2.97 -9.08
C GLY A 114 -10.67 3.57 -10.00
N HIS A 115 -9.41 3.27 -9.75
CA HIS A 115 -8.25 3.66 -10.57
C HIS A 115 -7.09 2.68 -10.37
N ASP A 116 -6.11 2.68 -11.28
CA ASP A 116 -4.98 1.76 -11.25
C ASP A 116 -4.04 2.04 -10.07
N ILE A 117 -3.73 0.99 -9.33
CA ILE A 117 -2.72 0.96 -8.26
C ILE A 117 -1.81 -0.22 -8.55
N ASP A 118 -0.54 0.04 -8.87
CA ASP A 118 0.42 -0.97 -9.26
C ASP A 118 0.87 -1.88 -8.09
N ASP A 119 1.34 -3.08 -8.44
CA ASP A 119 1.82 -4.06 -7.47
C ASP A 119 3.05 -3.57 -6.68
N ALA A 120 3.87 -2.70 -7.28
CA ALA A 120 5.03 -2.10 -6.63
C ALA A 120 4.61 -1.18 -5.48
N THR A 121 3.53 -0.42 -5.65
CA THR A 121 2.91 0.40 -4.60
C THR A 121 2.42 -0.47 -3.44
N LEU A 122 1.69 -1.55 -3.73
CA LEU A 122 1.19 -2.47 -2.71
C LEU A 122 2.33 -3.18 -1.95
N ARG A 123 3.37 -3.61 -2.67
CA ARG A 123 4.59 -4.18 -2.05
C ARG A 123 5.29 -3.18 -1.15
N ASN A 124 5.37 -1.93 -1.56
CA ASN A 124 5.98 -0.88 -0.75
C ASN A 124 5.17 -0.61 0.53
N TRP A 125 3.84 -0.55 0.44
CA TRP A 125 2.98 -0.39 1.62
C TRP A 125 3.14 -1.55 2.61
N ALA A 126 3.06 -2.79 2.13
CA ALA A 126 3.28 -3.96 2.96
C ALA A 126 4.70 -3.95 3.59
N LYS A 127 5.74 -3.62 2.81
CA LYS A 127 7.11 -3.50 3.31
C LYS A 127 7.22 -2.47 4.45
N LYS A 128 6.55 -1.32 4.32
CA LYS A 128 6.55 -0.29 5.37
C LYS A 128 5.85 -0.78 6.64
N LEU A 129 4.72 -1.46 6.51
CA LEU A 129 4.05 -2.09 7.65
C LEU A 129 4.94 -3.12 8.36
N TYR A 130 5.70 -3.94 7.61
CA TYR A 130 6.65 -4.90 8.20
C TYR A 130 7.83 -4.21 8.90
N GLN A 131 8.40 -3.17 8.27
CA GLN A 131 9.54 -2.43 8.82
C GLN A 131 9.22 -1.69 10.12
N THR A 132 7.97 -1.29 10.30
CA THR A 132 7.47 -0.58 11.49
C THR A 132 6.75 -1.49 12.47
N ASN A 133 6.85 -2.81 12.29
CA ASN A 133 6.19 -3.81 13.14
C ASN A 133 4.66 -3.67 13.24
N ASN A 134 4.03 -3.03 12.26
CA ASN A 134 2.57 -2.93 12.17
C ASN A 134 1.92 -4.13 11.47
N ALA A 135 2.71 -4.93 10.78
CA ALA A 135 2.30 -6.21 10.21
C ALA A 135 3.48 -7.19 10.20
N HIS A 136 3.16 -8.47 10.05
CA HIS A 136 4.15 -9.50 9.77
C HIS A 136 3.72 -10.37 8.58
N ARG A 137 4.70 -11.11 8.06
CA ARG A 137 4.50 -12.03 6.95
C ARG A 137 4.31 -13.44 7.49
N GLU A 138 3.09 -13.95 7.47
CA GLU A 138 2.82 -15.35 7.79
C GLU A 138 3.34 -16.26 6.68
N LYS A 139 4.13 -17.28 7.05
CA LYS A 139 4.80 -18.17 6.08
C LYS A 139 3.83 -19.06 5.31
N LYS A 140 2.76 -19.49 5.96
CA LYS A 140 1.73 -20.36 5.36
C LYS A 140 0.46 -19.55 5.17
N GLY A 141 0.38 -18.84 4.05
CA GLY A 141 -0.87 -18.19 3.62
C GLY A 141 -1.73 -19.15 2.81
N ALA A 142 -2.08 -18.80 1.58
CA ALA A 142 -2.84 -19.65 0.66
C ALA A 142 -1.94 -20.27 -0.40
N LEU A 143 -2.31 -21.48 -0.84
CA LEU A 143 -1.71 -22.12 -2.00
C LEU A 143 -2.32 -21.50 -3.26
N TRP A 144 -1.49 -21.15 -4.23
CA TRP A 144 -1.90 -20.57 -5.51
C TRP A 144 -1.35 -21.37 -6.65
N HIS A 145 -2.16 -21.51 -7.70
CA HIS A 145 -1.82 -22.10 -8.98
C HIS A 145 -1.67 -21.00 -10.03
N THR A 146 -0.56 -20.99 -10.74
CA THR A 146 -0.32 -20.11 -11.88
C THR A 146 -0.13 -20.95 -13.12
N PHE A 147 -0.94 -20.73 -14.15
CA PHE A 147 -0.92 -21.49 -15.40
C PHE A 147 -1.17 -20.56 -16.60
N ARG A 148 -1.07 -21.11 -17.80
CA ARG A 148 -1.54 -20.44 -19.02
C ARG A 148 -2.83 -21.08 -19.47
N ASP A 149 -3.82 -20.25 -19.79
CA ASP A 149 -5.07 -20.73 -20.38
C ASP A 149 -4.87 -21.13 -21.87
N ASP A 150 -5.93 -21.65 -22.50
CA ASP A 150 -5.92 -22.10 -23.89
C ASP A 150 -5.51 -21.02 -24.90
N ASN A 151 -5.59 -19.75 -24.50
CA ASN A 151 -5.14 -18.59 -25.28
C ASN A 151 -3.71 -18.17 -24.97
N GLY A 152 -2.99 -18.91 -24.11
CA GLY A 152 -1.65 -18.59 -23.65
C GLY A 152 -1.57 -17.46 -22.62
N ILE A 153 -2.71 -17.00 -22.10
CA ILE A 153 -2.78 -15.91 -21.11
C ILE A 153 -2.49 -16.48 -19.73
N LYS A 154 -1.59 -15.82 -18.98
CA LYS A 154 -1.29 -16.18 -17.59
C LYS A 154 -2.51 -15.98 -16.71
N ARG A 155 -2.87 -17.02 -15.96
CA ARG A 155 -3.95 -17.04 -14.96
C ARG A 155 -3.38 -17.40 -13.59
N GLN A 156 -4.08 -16.96 -12.57
CA GLN A 156 -3.78 -17.29 -11.17
C GLN A 156 -5.08 -17.57 -10.44
N GLU A 157 -5.11 -18.67 -9.69
CA GLU A 157 -6.27 -19.07 -8.90
C GLU A 157 -5.85 -19.68 -7.57
N PRO A 158 -6.70 -19.61 -6.53
CA PRO A 158 -6.47 -20.35 -5.31
C PRO A 158 -6.47 -21.86 -5.59
N ALA A 159 -5.57 -22.59 -4.94
CA ALA A 159 -5.47 -24.02 -5.08
C ALA A 159 -5.73 -24.75 -3.75
N ASP A 160 -6.32 -25.94 -3.85
CA ASP A 160 -6.53 -26.83 -2.72
C ASP A 160 -5.23 -27.60 -2.41
N PRO A 161 -4.64 -27.45 -1.19
CA PRO A 161 -3.46 -28.21 -0.78
C PRO A 161 -3.69 -29.72 -0.72
N ASP A 162 -4.93 -30.16 -0.56
CA ASP A 162 -5.32 -31.58 -0.52
C ASP A 162 -5.82 -32.09 -1.88
N GLY A 163 -5.89 -31.21 -2.88
CA GLY A 163 -6.37 -31.51 -4.24
C GLY A 163 -5.46 -32.48 -4.99
N GLU A 164 -6.07 -33.28 -5.88
CA GLU A 164 -5.36 -34.28 -6.69
C GLU A 164 -4.35 -33.62 -7.63
N ASP A 165 -4.68 -32.44 -8.20
CA ASP A 165 -3.80 -31.72 -9.12
C ASP A 165 -2.53 -31.22 -8.42
N TYR A 166 -2.65 -30.73 -7.18
CA TYR A 166 -1.47 -30.34 -6.38
C TYR A 166 -0.62 -31.55 -6.01
N LYS A 167 -1.24 -32.69 -5.66
CA LYS A 167 -0.51 -33.93 -5.36
C LYS A 167 0.22 -34.43 -6.60
N ALA A 168 -0.43 -34.41 -7.77
CA ALA A 168 0.20 -34.76 -9.04
C ALA A 168 1.38 -33.84 -9.39
N TYR A 169 1.22 -32.53 -9.18
CA TYR A 169 2.31 -31.56 -9.31
C TYR A 169 3.47 -31.85 -8.38
N CYS A 170 3.23 -32.13 -7.10
CA CYS A 170 4.27 -32.47 -6.13
C CYS A 170 5.04 -33.75 -6.54
N ALA A 171 4.34 -34.77 -7.02
CA ALA A 171 4.94 -36.00 -7.54
C ALA A 171 5.83 -35.74 -8.76
N ALA A 172 5.31 -35.01 -9.76
CA ALA A 172 6.04 -34.63 -10.96
C ALA A 172 7.25 -33.77 -10.63
N ARG A 173 7.12 -32.83 -9.67
CA ARG A 173 8.22 -32.00 -9.17
C ARG A 173 9.34 -32.85 -8.57
N THR A 174 9.03 -33.84 -7.74
CA THR A 174 10.00 -34.73 -7.12
C THR A 174 10.73 -35.52 -8.20
N GLN A 175 10.02 -36.16 -9.12
CA GLN A 175 10.60 -36.91 -10.23
C GLN A 175 11.53 -36.04 -11.11
N THR A 176 11.12 -34.80 -11.39
CA THR A 176 11.92 -33.86 -12.18
C THR A 176 13.19 -33.45 -11.46
N LEU A 177 13.13 -33.20 -10.14
CA LEU A 177 14.29 -32.88 -9.33
C LEU A 177 15.28 -34.05 -9.28
N ASP A 178 14.79 -35.28 -9.10
CA ASP A 178 15.61 -36.50 -9.10
C ASP A 178 16.32 -36.71 -10.44
N ALA A 179 15.60 -36.44 -11.55
CA ALA A 179 16.15 -36.57 -12.90
C ALA A 179 17.20 -35.48 -13.24
N ILE A 180 17.04 -34.26 -12.74
CA ILE A 180 17.94 -33.12 -12.99
C ILE A 180 19.20 -33.23 -12.08
N GLY A 181 19.05 -33.82 -10.89
CA GLY A 181 20.09 -33.93 -9.89
C GLY A 181 20.61 -32.59 -9.35
N GLU A 182 21.87 -32.56 -8.90
CA GLU A 182 22.50 -31.38 -8.28
C GLU A 182 23.00 -30.30 -9.28
N GLN A 183 22.48 -30.26 -10.49
CA GLN A 183 22.92 -29.28 -11.50
C GLN A 183 22.62 -27.83 -11.06
N LYS A 184 23.57 -26.93 -11.30
CA LYS A 184 23.33 -25.48 -11.17
C LYS A 184 22.13 -25.10 -12.04
N ASN A 185 21.18 -24.38 -11.45
CA ASN A 185 19.88 -23.99 -12.07
C ASN A 185 18.89 -25.15 -12.25
N ALA A 186 19.02 -26.26 -11.57
CA ALA A 186 18.06 -27.36 -11.60
C ALA A 186 16.62 -26.89 -11.31
N TYR A 187 16.46 -26.05 -10.29
CA TYR A 187 15.16 -25.46 -9.94
C TYR A 187 14.56 -24.64 -11.09
N GLY A 188 15.33 -23.77 -11.73
CA GLY A 188 14.83 -22.97 -12.87
C GLY A 188 14.42 -23.83 -14.07
N LYS A 189 15.19 -24.89 -14.39
CA LYS A 189 14.84 -25.83 -15.44
C LYS A 189 13.55 -26.61 -15.11
N MET A 190 13.41 -27.06 -13.87
CA MET A 190 12.22 -27.74 -13.38
C MET A 190 10.98 -26.83 -13.52
N ILE A 191 11.05 -25.60 -13.03
CA ILE A 191 9.95 -24.64 -13.14
C ILE A 191 9.54 -24.43 -14.61
N THR A 192 10.50 -24.25 -15.50
CA THR A 192 10.23 -24.06 -16.93
C THR A 192 9.54 -25.29 -17.53
N SER A 193 9.98 -26.50 -17.17
CA SER A 193 9.38 -27.75 -17.65
C SER A 193 7.95 -27.93 -17.13
N LEU A 194 7.77 -27.85 -15.82
CA LEU A 194 6.45 -28.05 -15.20
C LEU A 194 5.44 -26.94 -15.52
N TYR A 195 5.90 -25.70 -15.69
CA TYR A 195 5.03 -24.58 -16.02
C TYR A 195 4.33 -24.71 -17.37
N GLY A 196 4.96 -25.38 -18.34
CA GLY A 196 4.38 -25.64 -19.65
C GLY A 196 3.24 -26.66 -19.64
N GLU A 197 3.27 -27.61 -18.70
CA GLU A 197 2.36 -28.76 -18.65
C GLU A 197 1.31 -28.67 -17.54
N LEU A 198 1.75 -28.38 -16.31
CA LEU A 198 0.92 -28.45 -15.11
C LEU A 198 0.73 -27.09 -14.43
N GLY A 199 1.36 -26.04 -14.97
CA GLY A 199 1.46 -24.76 -14.28
C GLY A 199 2.42 -24.82 -13.09
N TYR A 200 2.33 -23.84 -12.21
CA TYR A 200 3.23 -23.66 -11.08
C TYR A 200 2.45 -23.36 -9.79
N TYR A 201 2.65 -24.21 -8.79
CA TYR A 201 2.04 -24.04 -7.47
C TYR A 201 3.02 -23.42 -6.49
N TYR A 202 2.56 -22.46 -5.70
CA TYR A 202 3.35 -21.82 -4.66
C TYR A 202 2.50 -21.32 -3.49
N TRP A 203 3.08 -21.34 -2.31
CA TRP A 203 2.48 -20.74 -1.14
C TRP A 203 2.68 -19.23 -1.16
N CYS A 204 1.58 -18.48 -1.20
CA CYS A 204 1.61 -17.04 -1.09
C CYS A 204 1.46 -16.66 0.40
N PRO A 205 2.49 -16.03 1.00
CA PRO A 205 2.43 -15.64 2.40
C PRO A 205 1.35 -14.61 2.65
N ALA A 206 0.66 -14.72 3.79
CA ALA A 206 -0.32 -13.72 4.20
C ALA A 206 0.33 -12.49 4.81
N ILE A 207 -0.33 -11.34 4.66
CA ILE A 207 -0.06 -10.11 5.40
C ILE A 207 -0.95 -10.15 6.62
N GLU A 208 -0.38 -10.26 7.81
CA GLU A 208 -1.12 -10.21 9.07
C GLU A 208 -0.79 -8.93 9.82
N LEU A 209 -1.82 -8.18 10.19
CA LEU A 209 -1.69 -6.96 10.97
C LEU A 209 -1.38 -7.31 12.43
N ASN A 210 -0.39 -6.67 13.01
CA ASN A 210 0.04 -6.92 14.39
C ASN A 210 -0.85 -6.15 15.36
N GLY A 211 -1.63 -6.86 16.19
CA GLY A 211 -2.42 -6.23 17.23
C GLY A 211 -1.62 -5.52 18.34
N MET A 212 -0.29 -5.56 18.29
CA MET A 212 0.62 -4.86 19.21
C MET A 212 1.61 -3.96 18.46
N GLY A 213 1.34 -3.62 17.20
CA GLY A 213 2.11 -2.63 16.46
C GLY A 213 1.87 -1.23 17.04
N GLU A 214 2.92 -0.42 17.15
CA GLU A 214 2.83 0.91 17.80
C GLU A 214 1.77 1.83 17.17
N ASP A 215 1.54 1.70 15.86
CA ASP A 215 0.66 2.59 15.11
C ASP A 215 -0.58 1.91 14.56
N ILE A 216 -0.70 0.58 14.66
CA ILE A 216 -1.77 -0.16 13.99
C ILE A 216 -3.16 0.20 14.54
N ASP A 217 -3.30 0.38 15.84
CA ASP A 217 -4.59 0.73 16.45
C ASP A 217 -5.06 2.11 15.96
N GLU A 218 -4.13 3.05 15.85
CA GLU A 218 -4.43 4.38 15.32
C GLU A 218 -4.75 4.34 13.82
N ILE A 219 -3.99 3.56 13.04
CA ILE A 219 -4.31 3.31 11.62
C ILE A 219 -5.72 2.74 11.48
N LEU A 220 -6.06 1.71 12.26
CA LEU A 220 -7.37 1.05 12.20
C LEU A 220 -8.50 1.98 12.63
N ARG A 221 -8.28 2.83 13.63
CA ARG A 221 -9.23 3.85 14.03
C ARG A 221 -9.50 4.83 12.90
N LEU A 222 -8.45 5.39 12.31
CA LEU A 222 -8.55 6.35 11.22
C LEU A 222 -9.18 5.74 9.95
N VAL A 223 -8.82 4.49 9.62
CA VAL A 223 -9.43 3.76 8.50
C VAL A 223 -10.95 3.61 8.69
N LYS A 224 -11.42 3.27 9.89
CA LYS A 224 -12.85 3.17 10.21
C LYS A 224 -13.58 4.51 10.11
N GLU A 225 -12.91 5.60 10.47
CA GLU A 225 -13.50 6.95 10.36
C GLU A 225 -13.56 7.43 8.90
N ILE A 226 -12.57 7.08 8.07
CA ILE A 226 -12.53 7.42 6.64
C ILE A 226 -13.52 6.56 5.84
N LEU A 227 -13.59 5.28 6.17
CA LEU A 227 -14.37 4.27 5.47
C LEU A 227 -15.31 3.56 6.47
N PRO A 228 -16.38 4.22 6.92
CA PRO A 228 -17.33 3.59 7.82
C PRO A 228 -17.94 2.37 7.14
N SER A 229 -17.95 1.22 7.86
CA SER A 229 -18.58 -0.01 7.36
C SER A 229 -20.02 0.30 6.90
N PRO A 230 -20.45 -0.20 5.75
CA PRO A 230 -21.85 -0.07 5.35
C PRO A 230 -22.74 -0.67 6.45
N LYS A 231 -23.75 0.12 6.88
CA LYS A 231 -24.74 -0.29 7.88
C LYS A 231 -25.62 -1.41 7.37
#